data_2e69725bedd80301ba978e682e9d206c
#
_entry.id   2e69725bedd80301ba978e682e9d206c
#
_cell.length_a   1.000
_cell.length_b   1.000
_cell.length_c   1.000
_cell.angle_alpha   90.00
_cell.angle_beta   90.00
_cell.angle_gamma   90.00
#
_symmetry.space_group_name_H-M   'P 1'
#
loop_
_entity.id
_entity.type
_entity.pdbx_description
1 polymer ?
#
loop_
_entity_poly.entity_id
_entity_poly.type
_entity_poly.pdbx_seq_one_letter_code
_entity_poly.pdbx_strand_id
1 'polypeptide(L)'
;MLMNANEYLETVELVKQEICTAQYRATVQVNGELLRLYHAIGTVINAHKVWGSKFVENLAADIKLSFPEMKGYSVRNLKYMAKFAVRFPADEIVQAPLAQITWYHHITLMDKIKEPAAQAYRRSAGS
;
A
#
# COMPACT_ATOMS: atom_id res chain seq x y z
N MET A 1 -23.80 12.06 39.88
CA MET A 1 -22.52 12.54 40.41
C MET A 1 -21.74 13.27 39.35
N LEU A 2 -21.19 14.40 39.68
CA LEU A 2 -20.46 15.21 38.72
C LEU A 2 -18.95 14.96 38.85
N MET A 3 -18.30 14.78 37.68
CA MET A 3 -16.84 14.69 37.63
C MET A 3 -16.25 16.08 37.92
N ASN A 4 -15.10 16.13 38.56
CA ASN A 4 -14.36 17.38 38.63
C ASN A 4 -13.67 17.64 37.28
N ALA A 5 -13.12 18.84 37.10
CA ALA A 5 -12.54 19.26 35.82
C ALA A 5 -11.37 18.37 35.37
N ASN A 6 -10.53 17.95 36.35
CA ASN A 6 -9.38 17.08 36.00
C ASN A 6 -9.82 15.70 35.56
N GLU A 7 -10.79 15.11 36.25
CA GLU A 7 -11.32 13.81 35.87
C GLU A 7 -11.95 13.87 34.48
N TYR A 8 -12.66 14.93 34.15
CA TYR A 8 -13.26 15.11 32.85
C TYR A 8 -12.19 15.19 31.78
N LEU A 9 -11.15 16.00 31.98
CA LEU A 9 -10.06 16.15 31.02
C LEU A 9 -9.32 14.85 30.79
N GLU A 10 -9.04 14.09 31.83
CA GLU A 10 -8.38 12.80 31.74
C GLU A 10 -9.24 11.82 30.92
N THR A 11 -10.54 11.82 31.18
CA THR A 11 -11.47 10.95 30.45
C THR A 11 -11.50 11.31 28.97
N VAL A 12 -11.54 12.59 28.65
CA VAL A 12 -11.52 13.08 27.26
C VAL A 12 -10.24 12.65 26.56
N GLU A 13 -9.09 12.75 27.24
CA GLU A 13 -7.82 12.33 26.65
C GLU A 13 -7.79 10.83 26.36
N LEU A 14 -8.34 10.02 27.25
CA LEU A 14 -8.42 8.58 27.01
C LEU A 14 -9.27 8.28 25.76
N VAL A 15 -10.41 8.95 25.63
CA VAL A 15 -11.27 8.77 24.46
C VAL A 15 -10.55 9.19 23.18
N LYS A 16 -9.85 10.33 23.21
CA LYS A 16 -9.08 10.79 22.05
C LYS A 16 -8.01 9.78 21.65
N GLN A 17 -7.31 9.20 22.61
CA GLN A 17 -6.30 8.19 22.34
C GLN A 17 -6.91 6.94 21.69
N GLU A 18 -8.06 6.51 22.18
CA GLU A 18 -8.77 5.37 21.58
C GLU A 18 -9.14 5.64 20.13
N ILE A 19 -9.63 6.84 19.84
CA ILE A 19 -10.00 7.24 18.48
C ILE A 19 -8.76 7.21 17.58
N CYS A 20 -7.67 7.84 18.00
CA CYS A 20 -6.44 7.90 17.22
C CYS A 20 -5.88 6.51 16.95
N THR A 21 -5.89 5.64 17.95
CA THR A 21 -5.40 4.28 17.81
C THR A 21 -6.24 3.49 16.81
N ALA A 22 -7.57 3.61 16.89
CA ALA A 22 -8.47 2.94 15.97
C ALA A 22 -8.28 3.43 14.54
N GLN A 23 -8.14 4.72 14.35
CA GLN A 23 -7.90 5.31 13.04
C GLN A 23 -6.58 4.84 12.44
N TYR A 24 -5.54 4.78 13.25
CA TYR A 24 -4.22 4.29 12.80
C TYR A 24 -4.31 2.84 12.36
N ARG A 25 -4.95 1.99 13.17
CA ARG A 25 -5.11 0.56 12.82
C ARG A 25 -5.89 0.38 11.52
N ALA A 26 -6.97 1.16 11.35
CA ALA A 26 -7.76 1.10 10.14
C ALA A 26 -6.93 1.52 8.92
N THR A 27 -6.13 2.55 9.04
CA THR A 27 -5.26 3.03 7.96
C THR A 27 -4.24 1.95 7.57
N VAL A 28 -3.60 1.30 8.53
CA VAL A 28 -2.64 0.24 8.26
C VAL A 28 -3.32 -0.94 7.56
N GLN A 29 -4.51 -1.31 8.02
CA GLN A 29 -5.25 -2.42 7.43
C GLN A 29 -5.65 -2.13 5.98
N VAL A 30 -6.18 -0.95 5.72
CA VAL A 30 -6.57 -0.54 4.37
C VAL A 30 -5.35 -0.50 3.45
N ASN A 31 -4.24 0.04 3.94
CA ASN A 31 -3.00 0.08 3.16
C ASN A 31 -2.50 -1.33 2.83
N GLY A 32 -2.58 -2.24 3.77
CA GLY A 32 -2.19 -3.64 3.55
C GLY A 32 -3.06 -4.33 2.49
N GLU A 33 -4.37 -4.10 2.53
CA GLU A 33 -5.28 -4.63 1.52
C GLU A 33 -4.96 -4.07 0.14
N LEU A 34 -4.67 -2.78 0.07
CA LEU A 34 -4.32 -2.13 -1.18
C LEU A 34 -3.02 -2.69 -1.77
N LEU A 35 -2.01 -2.89 -0.93
CA LEU A 35 -0.73 -3.48 -1.36
C LEU A 35 -0.92 -4.91 -1.87
N ARG A 36 -1.77 -5.69 -1.22
CA ARG A 36 -2.09 -7.04 -1.69
C ARG A 36 -2.76 -7.02 -3.06
N LEU A 37 -3.68 -6.09 -3.26
CA LEU A 37 -4.34 -5.91 -4.55
C LEU A 37 -3.32 -5.55 -5.63
N TYR A 38 -2.44 -4.59 -5.35
CA TYR A 38 -1.42 -4.17 -6.30
C TYR A 38 -0.46 -5.30 -6.63
N HIS A 39 -0.09 -6.10 -5.63
CA HIS A 39 0.75 -7.27 -5.86
C HIS A 39 0.05 -8.29 -6.77
N ALA A 40 -1.23 -8.55 -6.53
CA ALA A 40 -2.00 -9.49 -7.35
C ALA A 40 -2.09 -9.00 -8.79
N ILE A 41 -2.37 -7.72 -9.00
CA ILE A 41 -2.42 -7.13 -10.33
C ILE A 41 -1.04 -7.25 -11.00
N GLY A 42 0.02 -6.91 -10.28
CA GLY A 42 1.39 -7.00 -10.79
C GLY A 42 1.76 -8.42 -11.19
N THR A 43 1.32 -9.41 -10.43
CA THR A 43 1.55 -10.82 -10.74
C THR A 43 0.86 -11.19 -12.05
N VAL A 44 -0.36 -10.74 -12.26
CA VAL A 44 -1.09 -10.98 -13.51
C VAL A 44 -0.36 -10.34 -14.70
N ILE A 45 0.09 -9.09 -14.53
CA ILE A 45 0.82 -8.40 -15.59
C ILE A 45 2.10 -9.16 -15.96
N ASN A 46 2.85 -9.61 -14.96
CA ASN A 46 4.09 -10.35 -15.18
C ASN A 46 3.86 -11.69 -15.89
N ALA A 47 2.73 -12.34 -15.61
CA ALA A 47 2.38 -13.61 -16.26
C ALA A 47 2.06 -13.41 -17.76
N HIS A 48 1.74 -12.19 -18.18
CA HIS A 48 1.34 -11.88 -19.55
C HIS A 48 2.33 -10.98 -20.27
N LYS A 49 3.59 -10.96 -19.84
CA LYS A 49 4.64 -10.14 -20.45
C LYS A 49 4.84 -10.46 -21.93
N VAL A 50 4.56 -11.68 -22.32
CA VAL A 50 4.70 -12.12 -23.72
C VAL A 50 3.79 -11.32 -24.66
N TRP A 51 2.72 -10.71 -24.15
CA TRP A 51 1.80 -9.90 -24.94
C TRP A 51 2.32 -8.49 -25.23
N GLY A 52 3.49 -8.12 -24.66
CA GLY A 52 4.15 -6.86 -24.94
C GLY A 52 3.58 -5.67 -24.18
N SER A 53 4.10 -4.49 -24.51
CA SER A 53 3.76 -3.25 -23.78
C SER A 53 2.32 -2.82 -24.00
N LYS A 54 1.71 -3.19 -25.12
CA LYS A 54 0.31 -2.82 -25.40
C LYS A 54 -0.68 -3.50 -24.44
N PHE A 55 -0.30 -4.62 -23.84
CA PHE A 55 -1.16 -5.25 -22.84
C PHE A 55 -1.43 -4.31 -21.67
N VAL A 56 -0.39 -3.66 -21.15
CA VAL A 56 -0.56 -2.75 -20.01
C VAL A 56 -1.40 -1.53 -20.42
N GLU A 57 -1.17 -1.00 -21.59
CA GLU A 57 -1.96 0.13 -22.11
C GLU A 57 -3.43 -0.22 -22.24
N ASN A 58 -3.72 -1.39 -22.81
CA ASN A 58 -5.10 -1.87 -22.97
C ASN A 58 -5.74 -2.15 -21.62
N LEU A 59 -5.00 -2.74 -20.69
CA LEU A 59 -5.48 -3.01 -19.34
C LEU A 59 -5.86 -1.71 -18.63
N ALA A 60 -5.00 -0.69 -18.71
CA ALA A 60 -5.27 0.61 -18.11
C ALA A 60 -6.54 1.24 -18.68
N ALA A 61 -6.71 1.16 -20.00
CA ALA A 61 -7.90 1.70 -20.65
C ALA A 61 -9.17 0.97 -20.24
N ASP A 62 -9.11 -0.36 -20.16
CA ASP A 62 -10.26 -1.17 -19.75
C ASP A 62 -10.65 -0.96 -18.30
N ILE A 63 -9.66 -0.81 -17.41
CA ILE A 63 -9.92 -0.50 -16.01
C ILE A 63 -10.62 0.86 -15.90
N LYS A 64 -10.16 1.85 -16.66
CA LYS A 64 -10.76 3.17 -16.64
C LYS A 64 -12.21 3.16 -17.14
N LEU A 65 -12.50 2.34 -18.13
CA LEU A 65 -13.87 2.18 -18.62
C LEU A 65 -14.79 1.56 -17.56
N SER A 66 -14.29 0.54 -16.86
CA SER A 66 -15.10 -0.16 -15.85
C SER A 66 -15.21 0.63 -14.55
N PHE A 67 -14.19 1.39 -14.20
CA PHE A 67 -14.12 2.12 -12.93
C PHE A 67 -13.68 3.57 -13.17
N PRO A 68 -14.52 4.39 -13.82
CA PRO A 68 -14.11 5.74 -14.23
C PRO A 68 -13.76 6.67 -13.07
N GLU A 69 -14.27 6.39 -11.87
CA GLU A 69 -13.99 7.20 -10.69
C GLU A 69 -12.72 6.80 -9.96
N MET A 70 -12.14 5.64 -10.29
CA MET A 70 -10.97 5.14 -9.57
C MET A 70 -9.69 5.72 -10.16
N LYS A 71 -8.77 6.08 -9.25
CA LYS A 71 -7.43 6.56 -9.61
C LYS A 71 -6.39 5.50 -9.24
N GLY A 72 -5.20 5.63 -9.78
CA GLY A 72 -4.10 4.76 -9.41
C GLY A 72 -3.88 3.58 -10.34
N TYR A 73 -4.60 3.52 -11.46
CA TYR A 73 -4.46 2.44 -12.44
C TYR A 73 -3.96 2.94 -13.79
N SER A 74 -3.11 3.96 -13.76
CA SER A 74 -2.42 4.43 -14.97
C SER A 74 -1.41 3.39 -15.44
N VAL A 75 -0.98 3.52 -16.69
CA VAL A 75 0.07 2.66 -17.25
C VAL A 75 1.30 2.68 -16.36
N ARG A 76 1.71 3.87 -15.88
CA ARG A 76 2.87 4.01 -15.01
C ARG A 76 2.69 3.23 -13.71
N ASN A 77 1.54 3.38 -13.05
CA ASN A 77 1.28 2.68 -11.80
C ASN A 77 1.18 1.17 -11.99
N LEU A 78 0.57 0.71 -13.09
CA LEU A 78 0.50 -0.71 -13.40
C LEU A 78 1.89 -1.30 -13.58
N LYS A 79 2.81 -0.56 -14.20
CA LYS A 79 4.20 -1.00 -14.34
C LYS A 79 4.91 -1.08 -12.99
N TYR A 80 4.62 -0.16 -12.08
CA TYR A 80 5.16 -0.24 -10.72
C TYR A 80 4.59 -1.43 -9.94
N MET A 81 3.32 -1.75 -10.15
CA MET A 81 2.72 -2.95 -9.55
C MET A 81 3.43 -4.22 -10.02
N ALA A 82 3.75 -4.30 -11.30
CA ALA A 82 4.50 -5.42 -11.85
C ALA A 82 5.88 -5.55 -11.22
N LYS A 83 6.58 -4.42 -11.05
CA LYS A 83 7.87 -4.37 -10.37
C LYS A 83 7.77 -4.80 -8.93
N PHE A 84 6.76 -4.32 -8.24
CA PHE A 84 6.49 -4.65 -6.84
C PHE A 84 6.28 -6.14 -6.66
N ALA A 85 5.51 -6.76 -7.54
CA ALA A 85 5.24 -8.20 -7.49
C ALA A 85 6.48 -9.05 -7.71
N VAL A 86 7.44 -8.57 -8.49
CA VAL A 86 8.72 -9.28 -8.70
C VAL A 86 9.60 -9.18 -7.47
N ARG A 87 9.62 -8.03 -6.82
CA ARG A 87 10.55 -7.78 -5.70
C ARG A 87 10.12 -8.40 -4.39
N PHE A 88 8.82 -8.56 -4.17
CA PHE A 88 8.31 -9.02 -2.87
C PHE A 88 7.41 -10.23 -3.05
N PRO A 89 7.68 -11.33 -2.32
CA PRO A 89 6.74 -12.45 -2.27
C PRO A 89 5.41 -12.01 -1.63
N ALA A 90 4.32 -12.64 -2.05
CA ALA A 90 2.99 -12.28 -1.57
C ALA A 90 2.86 -12.35 -0.04
N ASP A 91 3.51 -13.31 0.59
CA ASP A 91 3.43 -13.50 2.03
C ASP A 91 4.14 -12.38 2.82
N GLU A 92 5.11 -11.69 2.23
CA GLU A 92 5.79 -10.59 2.90
C GLU A 92 4.92 -9.34 3.01
N ILE A 93 3.93 -9.19 2.15
CA ILE A 93 3.08 -8.00 2.11
C ILE A 93 2.18 -7.92 3.34
N VAL A 94 1.84 -9.06 3.95
CA VAL A 94 0.99 -9.08 5.14
C VAL A 94 1.75 -8.69 6.40
N GLN A 95 3.06 -8.54 6.33
CA GLN A 95 3.86 -8.16 7.49
C GLN A 95 3.68 -6.67 7.80
N ALA A 96 3.56 -6.37 9.09
CA ALA A 96 3.24 -5.02 9.54
C ALA A 96 4.19 -3.93 9.01
N PRO A 97 5.53 -4.13 8.97
CA PRO A 97 6.39 -3.07 8.47
C PRO A 97 6.09 -2.66 7.03
N LEU A 98 5.82 -3.62 6.15
CA LEU A 98 5.48 -3.31 4.76
C LEU A 98 4.11 -2.66 4.66
N ALA A 99 3.14 -3.11 5.46
CA ALA A 99 1.79 -2.56 5.46
C ALA A 99 1.74 -1.11 5.96
N GLN A 100 2.74 -0.67 6.72
CA GLN A 100 2.83 0.69 7.22
C GLN A 100 3.40 1.67 6.20
N ILE A 101 3.94 1.19 5.10
CA ILE A 101 4.52 2.03 4.06
C ILE A 101 3.48 2.25 2.97
N THR A 102 3.21 3.51 2.64
CA THR A 102 2.24 3.85 1.60
C THR A 102 2.75 3.46 0.22
N TRP A 103 1.83 3.30 -0.74
CA TRP A 103 2.21 2.98 -2.11
C TRP A 103 3.18 4.01 -2.71
N TYR A 104 2.96 5.28 -2.41
CA TYR A 104 3.86 6.33 -2.87
C TYR A 104 5.29 6.12 -2.39
N HIS A 105 5.46 5.75 -1.13
CA HIS A 105 6.79 5.46 -0.58
C HIS A 105 7.39 4.19 -1.18
N HIS A 106 6.57 3.19 -1.47
CA HIS A 106 7.03 1.99 -2.17
C HIS A 106 7.60 2.34 -3.54
N ILE A 107 6.91 3.18 -4.29
CA ILE A 107 7.40 3.64 -5.60
C ILE A 107 8.74 4.36 -5.45
N THR A 108 8.84 5.27 -4.51
CA THR A 108 10.06 6.05 -4.28
C THR A 108 11.23 5.13 -3.94
N LEU A 109 11.01 4.15 -3.08
CA LEU A 109 12.06 3.22 -2.70
C LEU A 109 12.47 2.32 -3.86
N MET A 110 11.52 1.86 -4.66
CA MET A 110 11.83 1.06 -5.84
C MET A 110 12.65 1.81 -6.87
N ASP A 111 12.45 3.13 -6.98
CA ASP A 111 13.23 3.95 -7.90
C ASP A 111 14.65 4.20 -7.40
N LYS A 112 14.83 4.30 -6.08
CA LYS A 112 16.12 4.66 -5.48
C LYS A 112 17.00 3.47 -5.15
N ILE A 113 16.39 2.35 -4.76
CA ILE A 113 17.12 1.19 -4.28
C ILE A 113 17.18 0.14 -5.39
N LYS A 114 18.40 -0.12 -5.87
CA LYS A 114 18.64 -1.16 -6.86
C LYS A 114 19.01 -2.45 -6.14
N GLU A 115 19.76 -3.35 -6.72
CA GLU A 115 20.09 -4.61 -6.08
C GLU A 115 21.03 -4.43 -4.87
N PRO A 116 20.85 -5.14 -3.75
CA PRO A 116 19.78 -6.07 -3.40
C PRO A 116 18.60 -5.32 -2.81
N ALA A 117 17.63 -5.06 -3.62
CA ALA A 117 16.56 -4.12 -3.31
C ALA A 117 15.67 -4.59 -2.15
N ALA A 118 15.28 -5.86 -2.13
CA ALA A 118 14.34 -6.36 -1.12
C ALA A 118 14.88 -6.22 0.30
N GLN A 119 16.16 -6.52 0.50
CA GLN A 119 16.77 -6.44 1.83
C GLN A 119 16.90 -5.00 2.31
N ALA A 120 17.37 -4.11 1.44
CA ALA A 120 17.51 -2.69 1.78
C ALA A 120 16.14 -2.05 2.03
N TYR A 121 15.15 -2.44 1.24
CA TYR A 121 13.78 -1.99 1.36
C TYR A 121 13.21 -2.37 2.72
N ARG A 122 13.37 -3.62 3.14
CA ARG A 122 12.86 -4.10 4.42
C ARG A 122 13.51 -3.39 5.60
N ARG A 123 14.78 -3.08 5.52
CA ARG A 123 15.46 -2.30 6.56
C ARG A 123 14.89 -0.91 6.67
N SER A 124 14.62 -0.26 5.56
CA SER A 124 13.99 1.06 5.56
C SER A 124 12.60 1.02 6.16
N ALA A 125 11.85 -0.03 5.86
CA ALA A 125 10.50 -0.21 6.40
C ALA A 125 10.50 -0.54 7.89
N GLY A 126 11.52 -1.25 8.36
CA GLY A 126 11.61 -1.69 9.75
C GLY A 126 12.23 -0.69 10.71
N SER A 127 12.85 0.35 10.20
CA SER A 127 13.51 1.36 11.05
C SER A 127 12.64 2.60 11.40
#